data_77084648e74e26f979eb092b56a63586
#
_entry.id   77084648e74e26f979eb092b56a63586
#
_cell.length_a   1.000
_cell.length_b   1.000
_cell.length_c   1.000
_cell.angle_alpha   90.00
_cell.angle_beta   90.00
_cell.angle_gamma   90.00
#
_symmetry.space_group_name_H-M   'P 1'
#
loop_
_entity.id
_entity.type
_entity.pdbx_description
1 polymer ?
#
loop_
_entity_poly.entity_id
_entity_poly.type
_entity_poly.pdbx_seq_one_letter_code
_entity_poly.pdbx_strand_id
1 'polypeptide(L)'
;MKPDIVLISSIKDPASINIRDLLIKKYNPERLTDRKINGFTVYHFRTYNKLIEIITISSDLIYAEELNKRVNGKLFIFLSRHKSEEALPTLTAHVPGNWLNTAPYGGRPKDVCIAPAKMLSVFIKALYRERSKLKLDDWKCSLEATHHGPYIEEVPTMFVEIGSSIKEWTNKTAAEAIVNALDCVFKADMGDVAAIGIGGPHYAPKITKFVLEENIPVGHIIPKYVTSHIGDYELNMAIKKTFEDVKYAVIDWKGIRGT
;
A
#
# COMPACT_ATOMS: atom_id res chain seq x y z
N MET A 1 14.49 -11.79 -16.10
CA MET A 1 13.10 -11.39 -16.43
C MET A 1 12.67 -10.37 -15.37
N LYS A 2 11.94 -9.31 -15.75
CA LYS A 2 11.45 -8.28 -14.79
C LYS A 2 10.28 -8.89 -14.01
N PRO A 3 10.31 -8.93 -12.65
CA PRO A 3 9.19 -9.41 -11.85
C PRO A 3 7.91 -8.58 -12.08
N ASP A 4 6.76 -9.26 -12.04
CA ASP A 4 5.47 -8.59 -12.13
C ASP A 4 5.14 -7.87 -10.82
N ILE A 5 5.48 -8.48 -9.67
CA ILE A 5 5.29 -7.89 -8.36
C ILE A 5 6.54 -8.14 -7.51
N VAL A 6 6.97 -7.10 -6.80
CA VAL A 6 8.01 -7.21 -5.76
C VAL A 6 7.39 -6.88 -4.41
N LEU A 7 7.44 -7.84 -3.51
CA LEU A 7 7.04 -7.70 -2.11
C LEU A 7 8.25 -7.27 -1.29
N ILE A 8 8.16 -6.11 -0.64
CA ILE A 8 9.27 -5.51 0.09
C ILE A 8 9.02 -5.62 1.58
N SER A 9 9.93 -6.29 2.28
CA SER A 9 9.92 -6.45 3.74
C SER A 9 11.13 -5.81 4.40
N SER A 10 11.04 -5.51 5.70
CA SER A 10 12.16 -5.00 6.51
C SER A 10 12.37 -5.83 7.76
N ILE A 11 13.63 -6.08 8.12
CA ILE A 11 13.96 -6.74 9.41
C ILE A 11 13.64 -5.87 10.63
N LYS A 12 13.46 -4.56 10.44
CA LYS A 12 13.12 -3.61 11.51
C LYS A 12 11.63 -3.53 11.79
N ASP A 13 10.81 -4.25 11.00
CA ASP A 13 9.37 -4.16 11.06
C ASP A 13 8.74 -5.52 11.39
N PRO A 14 8.21 -5.70 12.60
CA PRO A 14 7.63 -6.97 13.04
C PRO A 14 6.43 -7.42 12.19
N ALA A 15 5.58 -6.49 11.73
CA ALA A 15 4.45 -6.82 10.86
C ALA A 15 4.95 -7.29 9.49
N SER A 16 5.96 -6.59 8.96
CA SER A 16 6.62 -6.93 7.71
C SER A 16 7.16 -8.37 7.73
N ILE A 17 7.88 -8.73 8.78
CA ILE A 17 8.43 -10.08 8.96
C ILE A 17 7.31 -11.11 9.12
N ASN A 18 6.27 -10.79 9.88
CA ASN A 18 5.12 -11.66 10.10
C ASN A 18 4.42 -12.02 8.77
N ILE A 19 4.15 -11.02 7.94
CA ILE A 19 3.52 -11.21 6.62
C ILE A 19 4.45 -11.98 5.69
N ARG A 20 5.74 -11.57 5.60
CA ARG A 20 6.76 -12.24 4.76
C ARG A 20 6.89 -13.73 5.08
N ASP A 21 7.03 -14.07 6.36
CA ASP A 21 7.25 -15.45 6.77
C ASP A 21 6.03 -16.33 6.43
N LEU A 22 4.83 -15.78 6.53
CA LEU A 22 3.62 -16.47 6.13
C LEU A 22 3.53 -16.65 4.60
N LEU A 23 3.96 -15.65 3.81
CA LEU A 23 4.07 -15.77 2.35
C LEU A 23 5.06 -16.89 1.96
N ILE A 24 6.24 -16.92 2.59
CA ILE A 24 7.25 -17.96 2.38
C ILE A 24 6.65 -19.34 2.71
N LYS A 25 5.96 -19.46 3.83
CA LYS A 25 5.29 -20.71 4.22
C LYS A 25 4.21 -21.14 3.22
N LYS A 26 3.41 -20.20 2.73
CA LYS A 26 2.26 -20.49 1.84
C LYS A 26 2.70 -20.87 0.43
N TYR A 27 3.67 -20.16 -0.14
CA TYR A 27 4.05 -20.31 -1.54
C TYR A 27 5.32 -21.16 -1.74
N ASN A 28 6.02 -21.48 -0.65
CA ASN A 28 7.30 -22.24 -0.69
C ASN A 28 8.23 -21.77 -1.81
N PRO A 29 8.60 -20.47 -1.84
CA PRO A 29 9.33 -19.86 -2.96
C PRO A 29 10.74 -20.39 -3.08
N GLU A 30 11.27 -20.38 -4.30
CA GLU A 30 12.68 -20.67 -4.55
C GLU A 30 13.57 -19.56 -3.97
N ARG A 31 14.69 -19.97 -3.39
CA ARG A 31 15.70 -19.07 -2.85
C ARG A 31 16.76 -18.79 -3.91
N LEU A 32 16.89 -17.53 -4.34
CA LEU A 32 17.96 -17.12 -5.24
C LEU A 32 19.27 -16.96 -4.45
N THR A 33 20.12 -17.98 -4.48
CA THR A 33 21.36 -18.03 -3.66
C THR A 33 22.43 -17.07 -4.16
N ASP A 34 22.44 -16.76 -5.44
CA ASP A 34 23.36 -15.88 -6.15
C ASP A 34 22.94 -14.39 -6.12
N ARG A 35 21.71 -14.08 -5.69
CA ARG A 35 21.19 -12.73 -5.65
C ARG A 35 20.87 -12.30 -4.22
N LYS A 36 21.46 -11.18 -3.82
CA LYS A 36 21.22 -10.55 -2.53
C LYS A 36 20.87 -9.07 -2.70
N ILE A 37 19.93 -8.60 -1.89
CA ILE A 37 19.60 -7.18 -1.72
C ILE A 37 19.88 -6.80 -0.27
N ASN A 38 20.75 -5.79 -0.03
CA ASN A 38 21.19 -5.41 1.30
C ASN A 38 21.72 -6.59 2.16
N GLY A 39 22.37 -7.57 1.53
CA GLY A 39 22.86 -8.77 2.19
C GLY A 39 21.84 -9.89 2.38
N PHE A 40 20.56 -9.64 2.14
CA PHE A 40 19.49 -10.63 2.29
C PHE A 40 19.21 -11.36 0.98
N THR A 41 18.88 -12.64 1.11
CA THR A 41 18.50 -13.47 -0.02
C THR A 41 17.18 -13.03 -0.61
N VAL A 42 17.10 -13.01 -1.92
CA VAL A 42 15.85 -12.82 -2.67
C VAL A 42 15.16 -14.16 -2.84
N TYR A 43 13.85 -14.18 -2.65
CA TYR A 43 13.00 -15.33 -2.94
C TYR A 43 12.13 -15.04 -4.14
N HIS A 44 11.82 -16.05 -4.95
CA HIS A 44 10.85 -15.89 -6.02
C HIS A 44 9.91 -17.09 -6.14
N PHE A 45 8.73 -16.87 -6.68
CA PHE A 45 7.78 -17.90 -7.06
C PHE A 45 6.91 -17.44 -8.22
N ARG A 46 6.28 -18.41 -8.89
CA ARG A 46 5.29 -18.13 -9.94
C ARG A 46 3.90 -18.52 -9.47
N THR A 47 2.94 -17.63 -9.69
CA THR A 47 1.52 -17.89 -9.46
C THR A 47 0.70 -17.09 -10.47
N TYR A 48 -0.42 -17.63 -10.96
CA TYR A 48 -1.30 -16.97 -11.94
C TYR A 48 -0.53 -16.33 -13.14
N ASN A 49 0.46 -17.05 -13.68
CA ASN A 49 1.35 -16.60 -14.76
C ASN A 49 2.19 -15.36 -14.44
N LYS A 50 2.28 -14.93 -13.17
CA LYS A 50 3.11 -13.82 -12.72
C LYS A 50 4.34 -14.30 -11.96
N LEU A 51 5.44 -13.58 -12.13
CA LEU A 51 6.65 -13.73 -11.33
C LEU A 51 6.58 -12.78 -10.14
N ILE A 52 6.58 -13.35 -8.94
CA ILE A 52 6.58 -12.62 -7.68
C ILE A 52 7.96 -12.74 -7.04
N GLU A 53 8.57 -11.63 -6.65
CA GLU A 53 9.78 -11.63 -5.82
C GLU A 53 9.47 -11.15 -4.41
N ILE A 54 10.15 -11.73 -3.42
CA ILE A 54 10.16 -11.26 -2.03
C ILE A 54 11.57 -10.83 -1.69
N ILE A 55 11.73 -9.56 -1.34
CA ILE A 55 13.00 -9.01 -0.90
C ILE A 55 12.89 -8.55 0.56
N THR A 56 14.03 -8.57 1.26
CA THR A 56 14.13 -8.03 2.62
C THR A 56 15.21 -6.96 2.66
N ILE A 57 14.94 -5.85 3.34
CA ILE A 57 15.89 -4.75 3.54
C ILE A 57 16.20 -4.55 5.02
N SER A 58 17.27 -3.82 5.31
CA SER A 58 17.74 -3.53 6.69
C SER A 58 17.36 -2.15 7.20
N SER A 59 16.80 -1.29 6.34
CA SER A 59 16.28 0.04 6.70
C SER A 59 14.81 -0.01 7.05
N ASP A 60 14.29 1.03 7.71
CA ASP A 60 12.86 1.24 7.82
C ASP A 60 12.26 1.46 6.42
N LEU A 61 11.06 0.92 6.19
CA LEU A 61 10.42 0.91 4.87
C LEU A 61 10.15 2.33 4.35
N ILE A 62 9.75 3.25 5.22
CA ILE A 62 9.46 4.64 4.87
C ILE A 62 10.69 5.45 4.38
N TYR A 63 11.89 4.92 4.59
CA TYR A 63 13.17 5.49 4.14
C TYR A 63 13.86 4.63 3.08
N ALA A 64 13.14 3.74 2.42
CA ALA A 64 13.67 2.88 1.35
C ALA A 64 13.73 3.63 0.00
N GLU A 65 14.25 4.86 0.03
CA GLU A 65 14.38 5.70 -1.14
C GLU A 65 15.20 5.02 -2.26
N GLU A 66 14.84 5.30 -3.49
CA GLU A 66 15.56 4.84 -4.67
C GLU A 66 15.71 3.32 -4.79
N LEU A 67 14.83 2.56 -4.14
CA LEU A 67 14.86 1.09 -4.20
C LEU A 67 14.76 0.58 -5.63
N ASN A 68 14.01 1.29 -6.49
CA ASN A 68 13.87 1.00 -7.92
C ASN A 68 15.19 1.11 -8.71
N LYS A 69 16.22 1.78 -8.20
CA LYS A 69 17.56 1.77 -8.81
C LYS A 69 18.32 0.45 -8.59
N ARG A 70 17.90 -0.36 -7.61
CA ARG A 70 18.53 -1.63 -7.22
C ARG A 70 17.65 -2.84 -7.49
N VAL A 71 16.35 -2.62 -7.57
CA VAL A 71 15.33 -3.66 -7.72
C VAL A 71 14.42 -3.31 -8.89
N ASN A 72 14.32 -4.22 -9.84
CA ASN A 72 13.38 -4.08 -10.96
C ASN A 72 12.05 -4.75 -10.60
N GLY A 73 10.94 -4.14 -10.98
CA GLY A 73 9.60 -4.70 -10.80
C GLY A 73 8.57 -3.87 -11.53
N LYS A 74 7.39 -4.46 -11.85
CA LYS A 74 6.29 -3.70 -12.46
C LYS A 74 5.36 -3.07 -11.42
N LEU A 75 5.33 -3.65 -10.22
CA LEU A 75 4.56 -3.19 -9.06
C LEU A 75 5.36 -3.45 -7.78
N PHE A 76 5.47 -2.46 -6.91
CA PHE A 76 6.05 -2.61 -5.57
C PHE A 76 4.97 -2.61 -4.50
N ILE A 77 5.02 -3.60 -3.61
CA ILE A 77 4.12 -3.69 -2.46
C ILE A 77 4.96 -3.80 -1.19
N PHE A 78 4.88 -2.78 -0.35
CA PHE A 78 5.56 -2.74 0.93
C PHE A 78 4.71 -3.43 1.99
N LEU A 79 5.27 -4.44 2.63
CA LEU A 79 4.66 -5.16 3.74
C LEU A 79 5.04 -4.45 5.04
N SER A 80 4.11 -3.81 5.72
CA SER A 80 4.45 -2.82 6.75
C SER A 80 3.62 -2.91 8.01
N ARG A 81 4.15 -2.32 9.07
CA ARG A 81 3.38 -1.96 10.25
C ARG A 81 2.74 -0.59 10.08
N HIS A 82 1.51 -0.46 10.47
CA HIS A 82 0.89 0.83 10.76
C HIS A 82 1.09 1.17 12.24
N LYS A 83 1.47 2.42 12.55
CA LYS A 83 1.62 2.91 13.92
C LYS A 83 0.64 4.05 14.17
N SER A 84 -0.22 3.93 15.18
CA SER A 84 -1.20 4.94 15.56
C SER A 84 -1.21 5.13 17.08
N GLU A 85 -1.39 6.38 17.52
CA GLU A 85 -1.53 6.70 18.95
C GLU A 85 -2.83 6.13 19.55
N GLU A 86 -3.87 5.96 18.74
CA GLU A 86 -5.12 5.34 19.17
C GLU A 86 -4.98 3.85 19.51
N ALA A 87 -3.88 3.22 19.09
CA ALA A 87 -3.56 1.80 19.31
C ALA A 87 -4.70 0.81 18.99
N LEU A 88 -5.56 1.15 18.05
CA LEU A 88 -6.66 0.30 17.62
C LEU A 88 -6.17 -0.74 16.60
N PRO A 89 -6.68 -1.98 16.65
CA PRO A 89 -6.38 -2.98 15.62
C PRO A 89 -6.83 -2.51 14.23
N THR A 90 -5.90 -2.46 13.27
CA THR A 90 -6.18 -1.98 11.91
C THR A 90 -5.54 -2.85 10.85
N LEU A 91 -6.20 -2.94 9.69
CA LEU A 91 -5.69 -3.51 8.45
C LEU A 91 -5.89 -2.46 7.36
N THR A 92 -4.79 -1.97 6.78
CA THR A 92 -4.85 -0.80 5.91
C THR A 92 -4.03 -0.96 4.63
N ALA A 93 -4.30 -0.08 3.67
CA ALA A 93 -3.49 0.08 2.48
C ALA A 93 -3.51 1.54 2.00
N HIS A 94 -2.39 1.99 1.44
CA HIS A 94 -2.27 3.33 0.89
C HIS A 94 -1.15 3.46 -0.14
N VAL A 95 -1.07 4.62 -0.78
CA VAL A 95 0.04 5.04 -1.64
C VAL A 95 0.99 5.92 -0.84
N PRO A 96 2.31 5.72 -0.90
CA PRO A 96 3.24 6.65 -0.26
C PRO A 96 3.38 7.96 -1.04
N GLY A 97 3.61 9.07 -0.30
CA GLY A 97 3.83 10.39 -0.86
C GLY A 97 3.55 11.54 0.11
N ASN A 98 4.05 12.72 -0.21
CA ASN A 98 3.89 13.91 0.62
C ASN A 98 3.26 15.05 -0.17
N TRP A 99 2.13 15.57 0.30
CA TRP A 99 1.41 16.67 -0.33
C TRP A 99 2.00 18.05 -0.03
N LEU A 100 2.65 18.20 1.12
CA LEU A 100 3.16 19.47 1.63
C LEU A 100 4.66 19.64 1.37
N ASN A 101 5.19 20.84 1.65
CA ASN A 101 6.61 21.20 1.50
C ASN A 101 7.57 20.47 2.47
N THR A 102 7.06 19.52 3.24
CA THR A 102 7.84 18.76 4.23
C THR A 102 7.63 17.27 4.04
N ALA A 103 8.66 16.49 4.38
CA ALA A 103 8.65 15.03 4.31
C ALA A 103 9.30 14.44 5.57
N PRO A 104 8.71 14.64 6.77
CA PRO A 104 9.35 14.25 8.04
C PRO A 104 9.48 12.73 8.20
N TYR A 105 8.68 11.97 7.46
CA TYR A 105 8.65 10.50 7.49
C TYR A 105 9.07 9.89 6.14
N GLY A 106 10.14 10.43 5.53
CA GLY A 106 10.66 9.94 4.25
C GLY A 106 9.85 10.42 3.03
N GLY A 107 10.36 10.09 1.86
CA GLY A 107 9.81 10.56 0.60
C GLY A 107 10.32 11.96 0.20
N ARG A 108 9.73 12.53 -0.83
CA ARG A 108 10.04 13.87 -1.33
C ARG A 108 8.92 14.84 -0.95
N PRO A 109 9.23 16.07 -0.50
CA PRO A 109 8.23 17.12 -0.33
C PRO A 109 7.48 17.39 -1.64
N LYS A 110 6.17 17.59 -1.58
CA LYS A 110 5.32 17.85 -2.75
C LYS A 110 5.49 16.85 -3.89
N ASP A 111 5.71 15.57 -3.54
CA ASP A 111 5.74 14.51 -4.54
C ASP A 111 5.15 13.21 -3.98
N VAL A 112 4.55 12.42 -4.86
CA VAL A 112 3.88 11.17 -4.53
C VAL A 112 4.36 10.06 -5.46
N CYS A 113 4.29 8.79 -5.03
CA CYS A 113 4.57 7.66 -5.89
C CYS A 113 3.45 7.47 -6.94
N ILE A 114 3.66 6.58 -7.90
CA ILE A 114 2.58 6.21 -8.83
C ILE A 114 1.59 5.29 -8.09
N ALA A 115 0.33 5.69 -8.04
CA ALA A 115 -0.74 4.95 -7.38
C ALA A 115 -1.26 3.82 -8.27
N PRO A 116 -1.21 2.53 -7.86
CA PRO A 116 -1.86 1.43 -8.56
C PRO A 116 -3.32 1.28 -8.09
N ALA A 117 -4.20 2.16 -8.56
CA ALA A 117 -5.58 2.27 -8.04
C ALA A 117 -6.35 0.94 -8.10
N LYS A 118 -6.23 0.19 -9.19
CA LYS A 118 -6.88 -1.11 -9.34
C LYS A 118 -6.37 -2.12 -8.30
N MET A 119 -5.05 -2.16 -8.07
CA MET A 119 -4.46 -3.09 -7.10
C MET A 119 -4.88 -2.75 -5.67
N LEU A 120 -4.93 -1.46 -5.30
CA LEU A 120 -5.48 -1.01 -4.01
C LEU A 120 -6.94 -1.43 -3.84
N SER A 121 -7.77 -1.23 -4.88
CA SER A 121 -9.19 -1.62 -4.85
C SER A 121 -9.38 -3.12 -4.71
N VAL A 122 -8.62 -3.92 -5.46
CA VAL A 122 -8.66 -5.39 -5.36
C VAL A 122 -8.23 -5.84 -3.96
N PHE A 123 -7.14 -5.27 -3.47
CA PHE A 123 -6.60 -5.60 -2.14
C PHE A 123 -7.60 -5.28 -1.03
N ILE A 124 -8.12 -4.04 -0.96
CA ILE A 124 -9.01 -3.64 0.14
C ILE A 124 -10.34 -4.41 0.13
N LYS A 125 -10.91 -4.71 -1.05
CA LYS A 125 -12.10 -5.55 -1.20
C LYS A 125 -11.85 -6.98 -0.70
N ALA A 126 -10.71 -7.56 -1.05
CA ALA A 126 -10.32 -8.89 -0.58
C ALA A 126 -10.05 -8.89 0.93
N LEU A 127 -9.31 -7.90 1.42
CA LEU A 127 -9.00 -7.74 2.84
C LEU A 127 -10.25 -7.62 3.71
N TYR A 128 -11.22 -6.85 3.26
CA TYR A 128 -12.51 -6.70 3.95
C TYR A 128 -13.25 -8.04 4.09
N ARG A 129 -13.24 -8.87 3.04
CA ARG A 129 -13.82 -10.24 3.08
C ARG A 129 -13.03 -11.17 3.98
N GLU A 130 -11.70 -11.18 3.89
CA GLU A 130 -10.85 -12.04 4.72
C GLU A 130 -10.90 -11.64 6.19
N ARG A 131 -11.01 -10.36 6.52
CA ARG A 131 -11.25 -9.84 7.87
C ARG A 131 -12.47 -10.51 8.50
N SER A 132 -13.62 -10.52 7.84
CA SER A 132 -14.85 -11.11 8.34
C SER A 132 -14.76 -12.65 8.41
N LYS A 133 -14.18 -13.28 7.38
CA LYS A 133 -13.99 -14.75 7.33
C LYS A 133 -13.09 -15.26 8.46
N LEU A 134 -12.06 -14.50 8.82
CA LEU A 134 -11.11 -14.83 9.90
C LEU A 134 -11.54 -14.30 11.27
N LYS A 135 -12.77 -13.77 11.39
CA LYS A 135 -13.34 -13.25 12.64
C LYS A 135 -12.52 -12.14 13.30
N LEU A 136 -11.98 -11.26 12.48
CA LEU A 136 -11.28 -10.04 12.92
C LEU A 136 -12.25 -8.84 12.95
N ASP A 137 -13.47 -9.03 13.46
CA ASP A 137 -14.54 -8.04 13.38
C ASP A 137 -14.25 -6.76 14.16
N ASP A 138 -13.46 -6.84 15.21
CA ASP A 138 -12.98 -5.68 15.99
C ASP A 138 -11.86 -4.90 15.29
N TRP A 139 -11.31 -5.40 14.17
CA TRP A 139 -10.28 -4.74 13.42
C TRP A 139 -10.88 -3.75 12.42
N LYS A 140 -10.40 -2.52 12.43
CA LYS A 140 -10.75 -1.57 11.37
C LYS A 140 -10.05 -1.98 10.07
N CYS A 141 -10.77 -1.88 8.96
CA CYS A 141 -10.22 -2.15 7.63
C CYS A 141 -10.49 -0.93 6.73
N SER A 142 -9.45 -0.25 6.24
CA SER A 142 -9.63 0.95 5.41
C SER A 142 -8.45 1.23 4.49
N LEU A 143 -8.74 2.01 3.44
CA LEU A 143 -7.71 2.80 2.77
C LEU A 143 -7.30 3.96 3.67
N GLU A 144 -6.04 4.39 3.52
CA GLU A 144 -5.54 5.61 4.15
C GLU A 144 -5.26 6.68 3.09
N ALA A 145 -5.24 7.92 3.54
CA ALA A 145 -4.75 9.04 2.74
C ALA A 145 -3.32 8.77 2.26
N THR A 146 -2.95 9.29 1.10
CA THR A 146 -1.57 9.27 0.61
C THR A 146 -0.68 10.03 1.58
N HIS A 147 0.34 9.37 2.15
CA HIS A 147 1.23 9.95 3.14
C HIS A 147 2.58 9.24 3.20
N HIS A 148 3.55 9.81 3.88
CA HIS A 148 4.94 9.39 4.13
C HIS A 148 5.72 8.84 2.91
N GLY A 149 6.98 8.47 3.12
CA GLY A 149 7.85 7.83 2.13
C GLY A 149 7.69 6.30 2.06
N PRO A 150 8.53 5.66 1.28
CA PRO A 150 9.58 6.26 0.46
C PRO A 150 9.03 6.91 -0.82
N TYR A 151 9.84 7.69 -1.51
CA TYR A 151 9.56 8.07 -2.89
C TYR A 151 10.18 7.04 -3.84
N ILE A 152 9.34 6.39 -4.63
CA ILE A 152 9.74 5.45 -5.68
C ILE A 152 9.32 6.03 -7.02
N GLU A 153 10.31 6.29 -7.86
CA GLU A 153 10.10 6.84 -9.19
C GLU A 153 9.72 5.75 -10.20
N GLU A 154 8.83 6.04 -11.14
CA GLU A 154 8.48 5.20 -12.30
C GLU A 154 7.88 3.80 -12.01
N VAL A 155 7.73 3.39 -10.76
CA VAL A 155 7.13 2.10 -10.41
C VAL A 155 5.89 2.31 -9.56
N PRO A 156 4.71 1.81 -9.99
CA PRO A 156 3.52 1.80 -9.16
C PRO A 156 3.80 1.18 -7.79
N THR A 157 3.41 1.87 -6.72
CA THR A 157 3.81 1.52 -5.36
C THR A 157 2.65 1.65 -4.38
N MET A 158 2.48 0.64 -3.53
CA MET A 158 1.50 0.66 -2.44
C MET A 158 2.06 0.02 -1.16
N PHE A 159 1.50 0.39 -0.04
CA PHE A 159 1.69 -0.23 1.27
C PHE A 159 0.49 -1.10 1.62
N VAL A 160 0.74 -2.19 2.33
CA VAL A 160 -0.25 -3.03 3.00
C VAL A 160 0.21 -3.23 4.44
N GLU A 161 -0.66 -2.95 5.41
CA GLU A 161 -0.22 -2.72 6.77
C GLU A 161 -1.08 -3.42 7.83
N ILE A 162 -0.42 -3.82 8.91
CA ILE A 162 -1.05 -4.30 10.15
C ILE A 162 -0.78 -3.26 11.25
N GLY A 163 -1.79 -2.75 11.91
CA GLY A 163 -1.69 -1.77 13.00
C GLY A 163 -2.41 -2.24 14.27
N SER A 164 -2.05 -1.67 15.39
CA SER A 164 -1.23 -0.44 15.54
C SER A 164 -0.11 -0.59 16.55
N SER A 165 0.07 -1.77 17.18
CA SER A 165 1.09 -2.02 18.19
C SER A 165 1.76 -3.38 17.98
N ILE A 166 2.76 -3.71 18.81
CA ILE A 166 3.48 -4.98 18.70
C ILE A 166 2.54 -6.21 18.79
N LYS A 167 1.48 -6.11 19.54
CA LYS A 167 0.45 -7.16 19.67
C LYS A 167 -0.23 -7.43 18.33
N GLU A 168 -0.63 -6.38 17.63
CA GLU A 168 -1.28 -6.47 16.32
C GLU A 168 -0.25 -6.87 15.25
N TRP A 169 0.94 -6.26 15.24
CA TRP A 169 1.98 -6.53 14.24
C TRP A 169 2.41 -8.00 14.21
N THR A 170 2.39 -8.68 15.36
CA THR A 170 2.76 -10.10 15.46
C THR A 170 1.57 -11.05 15.39
N ASN A 171 0.36 -10.54 15.20
CA ASN A 171 -0.87 -11.35 15.09
C ASN A 171 -0.86 -12.17 13.79
N LYS A 172 -0.87 -13.50 13.92
CA LYS A 172 -0.79 -14.43 12.79
C LYS A 172 -2.05 -14.41 11.92
N THR A 173 -3.22 -14.25 12.54
CA THR A 173 -4.50 -14.18 11.82
C THR A 173 -4.60 -12.89 10.99
N ALA A 174 -4.10 -11.76 11.52
CA ALA A 174 -4.02 -10.51 10.76
C ALA A 174 -3.07 -10.63 9.55
N ALA A 175 -1.90 -11.27 9.73
CA ALA A 175 -0.99 -11.56 8.63
C ALA A 175 -1.63 -12.50 7.60
N GLU A 176 -2.41 -13.49 8.03
CA GLU A 176 -3.16 -14.38 7.14
C GLU A 176 -4.18 -13.61 6.28
N ALA A 177 -4.91 -12.66 6.87
CA ALA A 177 -5.82 -11.80 6.14
C ALA A 177 -5.10 -11.01 5.02
N ILE A 178 -3.95 -10.40 5.34
CA ILE A 178 -3.11 -9.68 4.36
C ILE A 178 -2.65 -10.64 3.24
N VAL A 179 -2.10 -11.81 3.59
CA VAL A 179 -1.58 -12.78 2.61
C VAL A 179 -2.69 -13.32 1.70
N ASN A 180 -3.89 -13.57 2.22
CA ASN A 180 -5.03 -14.00 1.42
C ASN A 180 -5.55 -12.86 0.51
N ALA A 181 -5.52 -11.62 0.98
CA ALA A 181 -5.86 -10.46 0.14
C ALA A 181 -4.84 -10.24 -0.98
N LEU A 182 -3.54 -10.43 -0.71
CA LEU A 182 -2.48 -10.37 -1.72
C LEU A 182 -2.63 -11.44 -2.81
N ASP A 183 -3.17 -12.63 -2.49
CA ASP A 183 -3.47 -13.66 -3.49
C ASP A 183 -4.47 -13.16 -4.56
N CYS A 184 -5.44 -12.33 -4.17
CA CYS A 184 -6.32 -11.66 -5.12
C CYS A 184 -5.60 -10.63 -6.00
N VAL A 185 -4.62 -9.90 -5.44
CA VAL A 185 -3.77 -8.98 -6.20
C VAL A 185 -2.89 -9.74 -7.21
N PHE A 186 -2.37 -10.91 -6.82
CA PHE A 186 -1.57 -11.74 -7.74
C PHE A 186 -2.38 -12.26 -8.94
N LYS A 187 -3.70 -12.44 -8.78
CA LYS A 187 -4.62 -12.81 -9.87
C LYS A 187 -4.98 -11.65 -10.80
N ALA A 188 -5.03 -10.44 -10.25
CA ALA A 188 -5.55 -9.28 -10.95
C ALA A 188 -4.54 -8.67 -11.92
N ASP A 189 -5.02 -8.09 -13.00
CA ASP A 189 -4.25 -7.21 -13.88
C ASP A 189 -4.50 -5.75 -13.54
N MET A 190 -3.57 -4.87 -13.95
CA MET A 190 -3.71 -3.42 -13.79
C MET A 190 -5.00 -2.96 -14.50
N GLY A 191 -5.57 -1.88 -14.01
CA GLY A 191 -6.81 -1.33 -14.56
C GLY A 191 -6.56 -0.29 -15.65
N ASP A 192 -7.67 0.17 -16.25
CA ASP A 192 -7.65 1.21 -17.29
C ASP A 192 -8.16 2.55 -16.76
N VAL A 193 -9.13 2.53 -15.85
CA VAL A 193 -9.81 3.74 -15.33
C VAL A 193 -9.78 3.79 -13.81
N ALA A 194 -9.59 4.99 -13.27
CA ALA A 194 -9.58 5.25 -11.84
C ALA A 194 -10.22 6.58 -11.45
N ALA A 195 -10.32 6.79 -10.15
CA ALA A 195 -10.64 8.05 -9.51
C ALA A 195 -9.49 8.48 -8.57
N ILE A 196 -9.48 9.77 -8.21
CA ILE A 196 -8.78 10.29 -7.04
C ILE A 196 -9.78 10.55 -5.92
N GLY A 197 -9.34 10.41 -4.67
CA GLY A 197 -10.13 10.73 -3.48
C GLY A 197 -9.75 12.08 -2.89
N ILE A 198 -10.74 12.88 -2.44
CA ILE A 198 -10.50 14.19 -1.85
C ILE A 198 -11.32 14.35 -0.58
N GLY A 199 -10.67 14.75 0.52
CA GLY A 199 -11.30 15.00 1.81
C GLY A 199 -11.29 13.79 2.74
N GLY A 200 -11.88 13.97 3.91
CA GLY A 200 -11.93 12.95 4.97
C GLY A 200 -10.69 12.94 5.86
N PRO A 201 -10.74 12.16 6.95
CA PRO A 201 -9.61 11.97 7.85
C PRO A 201 -8.56 11.06 7.24
N HIS A 202 -7.48 10.80 7.99
CA HIS A 202 -6.39 9.91 7.61
C HIS A 202 -6.86 8.52 7.17
N TYR A 203 -7.70 7.88 7.96
CA TYR A 203 -8.40 6.64 7.57
C TYR A 203 -9.63 7.00 6.73
N ALA A 204 -9.54 7.16 5.49
CA ALA A 204 -10.57 7.65 4.57
C ALA A 204 -11.86 6.78 4.51
N PRO A 205 -12.74 6.75 5.55
CA PRO A 205 -13.80 5.75 5.67
C PRO A 205 -14.85 5.84 4.57
N LYS A 206 -15.17 7.05 4.11
CA LYS A 206 -16.18 7.22 3.05
C LYS A 206 -15.63 6.84 1.68
N ILE A 207 -14.35 7.15 1.42
CA ILE A 207 -13.69 6.74 0.18
C ILE A 207 -13.51 5.23 0.19
N THR A 208 -13.15 4.65 1.33
CA THR A 208 -13.08 3.18 1.49
C THR A 208 -14.44 2.54 1.20
N LYS A 209 -15.53 3.07 1.80
CA LYS A 209 -16.89 2.59 1.54
C LYS A 209 -17.23 2.67 0.05
N PHE A 210 -16.93 3.79 -0.60
CA PHE A 210 -17.13 3.96 -2.04
C PHE A 210 -16.40 2.87 -2.84
N VAL A 211 -15.13 2.62 -2.55
CA VAL A 211 -14.35 1.56 -3.23
C VAL A 211 -14.93 0.18 -2.99
N LEU A 212 -15.46 -0.10 -1.79
CA LEU A 212 -16.08 -1.40 -1.48
C LEU A 212 -17.41 -1.62 -2.23
N GLU A 213 -18.20 -0.58 -2.42
CA GLU A 213 -19.55 -0.64 -3.01
C GLU A 213 -19.54 -0.44 -4.53
N GLU A 214 -18.65 0.43 -5.03
CA GLU A 214 -18.59 0.77 -6.46
C GLU A 214 -17.45 0.02 -7.17
N ASN A 215 -17.55 -0.09 -8.49
CA ASN A 215 -16.50 -0.73 -9.29
C ASN A 215 -15.45 0.26 -9.84
N ILE A 216 -15.35 1.45 -9.24
CA ILE A 216 -14.39 2.47 -9.62
C ILE A 216 -13.24 2.45 -8.60
N PRO A 217 -12.03 2.07 -9.01
CA PRO A 217 -10.86 2.10 -8.13
C PRO A 217 -10.43 3.52 -7.81
N VAL A 218 -9.92 3.74 -6.59
CA VAL A 218 -9.37 5.03 -6.15
C VAL A 218 -7.88 4.88 -5.92
N GLY A 219 -7.08 5.75 -6.54
CA GLY A 219 -5.64 5.80 -6.37
C GLY A 219 -5.22 6.69 -5.19
N HIS A 220 -4.79 7.91 -5.49
CA HIS A 220 -4.44 8.86 -4.45
C HIS A 220 -5.65 9.36 -3.65
N ILE A 221 -5.46 9.53 -2.34
CA ILE A 221 -6.43 10.15 -1.44
C ILE A 221 -5.77 11.38 -0.80
N ILE A 222 -6.32 12.55 -1.08
CA ILE A 222 -5.90 13.84 -0.53
C ILE A 222 -6.72 14.10 0.74
N PRO A 223 -6.13 14.04 1.94
CA PRO A 223 -6.90 14.14 3.18
C PRO A 223 -7.31 15.58 3.50
N LYS A 224 -8.35 15.74 4.32
CA LYS A 224 -8.90 17.02 4.74
C LYS A 224 -7.84 18.03 5.21
N TYR A 225 -6.88 17.56 6.01
CA TYR A 225 -5.88 18.44 6.66
C TYR A 225 -4.85 19.04 5.69
N VAL A 226 -4.87 18.66 4.41
CA VAL A 226 -4.06 19.30 3.36
C VAL A 226 -4.90 20.06 2.33
N THR A 227 -6.22 19.92 2.31
CA THR A 227 -7.08 20.52 1.27
C THR A 227 -6.97 22.04 1.17
N SER A 228 -6.68 22.74 2.27
CA SER A 228 -6.44 24.20 2.28
C SER A 228 -5.06 24.61 1.73
N HIS A 229 -4.16 23.65 1.46
CA HIS A 229 -2.79 23.88 1.01
C HIS A 229 -2.52 23.34 -0.40
N ILE A 230 -3.52 22.78 -1.06
CA ILE A 230 -3.41 22.23 -2.40
C ILE A 230 -4.09 23.12 -3.43
N GLY A 231 -3.57 23.07 -4.64
CA GLY A 231 -4.12 23.73 -5.81
C GLY A 231 -4.03 22.84 -7.05
N ASP A 232 -4.03 23.49 -8.20
CA ASP A 232 -3.99 22.77 -9.49
C ASP A 232 -2.76 21.88 -9.64
N TYR A 233 -1.63 22.26 -9.02
CA TYR A 233 -0.41 21.46 -9.09
C TYR A 233 -0.57 20.11 -8.43
N GLU A 234 -1.05 20.07 -7.19
CA GLU A 234 -1.23 18.83 -6.42
C GLU A 234 -2.35 17.97 -7.00
N LEU A 235 -3.43 18.59 -7.49
CA LEU A 235 -4.50 17.86 -8.19
C LEU A 235 -4.00 17.21 -9.48
N ASN A 236 -3.27 17.97 -10.31
CA ASN A 236 -2.66 17.44 -11.52
C ASN A 236 -1.63 16.35 -11.22
N MET A 237 -0.87 16.50 -10.12
CA MET A 237 0.07 15.47 -9.67
C MET A 237 -0.67 14.19 -9.28
N ALA A 238 -1.75 14.27 -8.49
CA ALA A 238 -2.57 13.11 -8.13
C ALA A 238 -3.10 12.38 -9.38
N ILE A 239 -3.55 13.13 -10.38
CA ILE A 239 -4.05 12.57 -11.65
C ILE A 239 -2.91 11.90 -12.42
N LYS A 240 -1.80 12.60 -12.67
CA LYS A 240 -0.67 12.12 -13.48
C LYS A 240 0.11 10.97 -12.82
N LYS A 241 0.11 10.93 -11.49
CA LYS A 241 0.77 9.89 -10.68
C LYS A 241 -0.20 8.75 -10.30
N THR A 242 -1.34 8.63 -10.94
CA THR A 242 -2.17 7.42 -10.91
C THR A 242 -1.89 6.61 -12.16
N PHE A 243 -1.67 5.30 -12.00
CA PHE A 243 -1.28 4.42 -13.12
C PHE A 243 -2.38 4.33 -14.18
N GLU A 244 -3.62 4.23 -13.72
CA GLU A 244 -4.82 4.16 -14.55
C GLU A 244 -5.23 5.57 -15.00
N ASP A 245 -6.01 5.68 -16.08
CA ASP A 245 -6.56 6.94 -16.57
C ASP A 245 -7.62 7.49 -15.60
N VAL A 246 -7.34 8.59 -14.94
CA VAL A 246 -8.24 9.20 -13.96
C VAL A 246 -9.37 9.93 -14.66
N LYS A 247 -10.59 9.41 -14.51
CA LYS A 247 -11.83 9.98 -15.07
C LYS A 247 -12.73 10.62 -14.02
N TYR A 248 -12.50 10.34 -12.73
CA TYR A 248 -13.42 10.74 -11.65
C TYR A 248 -12.67 11.30 -10.45
N ALA A 249 -13.37 12.11 -9.67
CA ALA A 249 -12.95 12.51 -8.32
C ALA A 249 -14.06 12.13 -7.32
N VAL A 250 -13.69 11.41 -6.27
CA VAL A 250 -14.57 11.04 -5.15
C VAL A 250 -14.35 12.02 -4.03
N ILE A 251 -15.35 12.87 -3.76
CA ILE A 251 -15.23 13.95 -2.78
C ILE A 251 -15.99 13.60 -1.49
N ASP A 252 -15.29 13.51 -0.37
CA ASP A 252 -15.93 13.53 0.95
C ASP A 252 -16.36 14.96 1.30
N TRP A 253 -17.50 15.39 0.74
CA TRP A 253 -17.99 16.75 0.86
C TRP A 253 -18.16 17.24 2.30
N LYS A 254 -18.66 16.38 3.19
CA LYS A 254 -18.77 16.72 4.64
C LYS A 254 -17.40 16.76 5.30
N GLY A 255 -16.47 15.97 4.84
CA GLY A 255 -15.10 15.92 5.31
C GLY A 255 -14.23 17.11 4.86
N ILE A 256 -14.68 17.95 3.92
CA ILE A 256 -13.96 19.17 3.48
C ILE A 256 -14.51 20.42 4.17
N ARG A 257 -15.79 20.45 4.57
CA ARG A 257 -16.40 21.62 5.20
C ARG A 257 -15.73 21.96 6.52
N GLY A 258 -15.31 23.23 6.67
CA GLY A 258 -14.64 23.76 7.87
C GLY A 258 -13.12 23.78 7.79
N THR A 259 -12.55 23.70 6.58
CA THR A 259 -11.14 24.07 6.27
C THR A 259 -11.10 25.43 5.64
#